data_6e488dd351c405c3b21a977189febee2
#
_entry.id   6e488dd351c405c3b21a977189febee2
#
_cell.length_a   1.000
_cell.length_b   1.000
_cell.length_c   1.000
_cell.angle_alpha   90.00
_cell.angle_beta   90.00
_cell.angle_gamma   90.00
#
_symmetry.space_group_name_H-M   'P 1'
#
loop_
_entity.id
_entity.type
_entity.pdbx_description
1 polymer ?
#
loop_
_entity_poly.entity_id
_entity_poly.type
_entity_poly.pdbx_seq_one_letter_code
_entity_poly.pdbx_strand_id
1 'polypeptide(L)'
;REDINRLKPVFSHRGERYKQKVIKYLDKPDEFIGLFIYDNNSDVSAYTCWIRTKSFYESKINRNIELSRNKAFFTDAYCVPEYRGNGLHSYMMKERINYCFNNNINQAYIVIQAFNTPALKVAKRLKYKKMSTSIIYNKGSIIYYSKAFIKKILLRIAS
;
A
#
# COMPACT_ATOMS: atom_id res chain seq x y z
N ARG A 1 -1.90 -20.98 1.62
CA ARG A 1 -2.46 -19.99 0.66
C ARG A 1 -3.60 -19.30 1.33
N GLU A 2 -3.58 -17.96 1.38
CA GLU A 2 -4.72 -17.16 1.81
C GLU A 2 -5.97 -17.61 1.06
N ASP A 3 -7.07 -17.76 1.76
CA ASP A 3 -8.31 -18.13 1.07
C ASP A 3 -8.78 -16.95 0.21
N ILE A 4 -8.56 -17.07 -1.09
CA ILE A 4 -8.91 -16.05 -2.08
C ILE A 4 -10.42 -15.72 -2.07
N ASN A 5 -11.25 -16.64 -1.56
CA ASN A 5 -12.69 -16.43 -1.41
C ASN A 5 -13.01 -15.33 -0.40
N ARG A 6 -12.21 -15.19 0.64
CA ARG A 6 -12.34 -14.11 1.64
C ARG A 6 -12.15 -12.73 1.04
N LEU A 7 -11.51 -12.61 -0.13
CA LEU A 7 -11.27 -11.37 -0.86
C LEU A 7 -12.40 -11.00 -1.84
N LYS A 8 -13.48 -11.79 -1.93
CA LYS A 8 -14.61 -11.51 -2.83
C LYS A 8 -15.15 -10.08 -2.76
N PRO A 9 -15.39 -9.46 -1.57
CA PRO A 9 -15.86 -8.07 -1.52
C PRO A 9 -14.90 -7.09 -2.16
N VAL A 10 -13.59 -7.30 -1.98
CA VAL A 10 -12.57 -6.45 -2.60
C VAL A 10 -12.61 -6.60 -4.13
N PHE A 11 -12.77 -7.82 -4.63
CA PHE A 11 -12.82 -8.08 -6.07
C PHE A 11 -14.10 -7.56 -6.73
N SER A 12 -15.26 -7.66 -6.07
CA SER A 12 -16.50 -7.08 -6.60
C SER A 12 -16.41 -5.57 -6.80
N HIS A 13 -15.71 -4.86 -5.92
CA HIS A 13 -15.50 -3.41 -6.05
C HIS A 13 -14.35 -3.02 -6.97
N ARG A 14 -13.31 -3.86 -7.08
CA ARG A 14 -12.08 -3.54 -7.83
C ARG A 14 -12.02 -4.18 -9.21
N GLY A 15 -12.90 -5.14 -9.47
CA GLY A 15 -13.03 -5.85 -10.74
C GLY A 15 -11.98 -6.94 -10.99
N GLU A 16 -12.20 -7.70 -12.05
CA GLU A 16 -11.41 -8.89 -12.41
C GLU A 16 -9.92 -8.57 -12.63
N ARG A 17 -9.61 -7.42 -13.24
CA ARG A 17 -8.20 -7.00 -13.43
C ARG A 17 -7.43 -6.91 -12.11
N TYR A 18 -8.08 -6.45 -11.05
CA TYR A 18 -7.45 -6.39 -9.73
C TYR A 18 -7.31 -7.77 -9.11
N LYS A 19 -8.30 -8.64 -9.28
CA LYS A 19 -8.24 -10.04 -8.83
C LYS A 19 -7.04 -10.77 -9.45
N GLN A 20 -6.85 -10.66 -10.77
CA GLN A 20 -5.68 -11.24 -11.47
C GLN A 20 -4.35 -10.67 -10.95
N LYS A 21 -4.33 -9.39 -10.59
CA LYS A 21 -3.16 -8.77 -9.98
C LYS A 21 -2.86 -9.37 -8.61
N VAL A 22 -3.87 -9.57 -7.77
CA VAL A 22 -3.73 -10.17 -6.43
C VAL A 22 -3.25 -11.62 -6.53
N ILE A 23 -3.78 -12.40 -7.46
CA ILE A 23 -3.29 -13.77 -7.72
C ILE A 23 -1.78 -13.75 -8.01
N LYS A 24 -1.33 -12.86 -8.89
CA LYS A 24 0.11 -12.71 -9.18
C LYS A 24 0.95 -12.29 -7.95
N TYR A 25 0.36 -11.57 -7.01
CA TYR A 25 1.04 -11.22 -5.76
C TYR A 25 1.18 -12.44 -4.84
N LEU A 26 0.12 -13.24 -4.73
CA LEU A 26 0.12 -14.47 -3.94
C LEU A 26 1.10 -15.53 -4.48
N ASP A 27 1.34 -15.53 -5.80
CA ASP A 27 2.31 -16.42 -6.44
C ASP A 27 3.77 -15.98 -6.23
N LYS A 28 4.00 -14.80 -5.63
CA LYS A 28 5.32 -14.22 -5.39
C LYS A 28 5.50 -13.78 -3.94
N PRO A 29 5.44 -14.72 -2.95
CA PRO A 29 5.48 -14.38 -1.53
C PRO A 29 6.82 -13.76 -1.08
N ASP A 30 7.90 -13.96 -1.83
CA ASP A 30 9.21 -13.34 -1.62
C ASP A 30 9.29 -11.88 -2.12
N GLU A 31 8.33 -11.43 -2.93
CA GLU A 31 8.22 -10.07 -3.45
C GLU A 31 7.08 -9.28 -2.82
N PHE A 32 5.97 -9.94 -2.51
CA PHE A 32 4.76 -9.29 -2.00
C PHE A 32 4.28 -9.91 -0.68
N ILE A 33 4.09 -9.06 0.32
CA ILE A 33 3.49 -9.41 1.58
C ILE A 33 2.10 -8.76 1.63
N GLY A 34 1.06 -9.57 1.72
CA GLY A 34 -0.32 -9.13 1.90
C GLY A 34 -0.66 -8.94 3.37
N LEU A 35 -1.32 -7.84 3.71
CA LEU A 35 -1.90 -7.61 5.03
C LEU A 35 -3.39 -7.36 4.85
N PHE A 36 -4.20 -8.03 5.66
CA PHE A 36 -5.65 -8.05 5.54
C PHE A 36 -6.31 -7.79 6.89
N ILE A 37 -7.47 -7.14 6.86
CA ILE A 37 -8.39 -7.11 8.01
C ILE A 37 -9.63 -7.87 7.57
N TYR A 38 -10.03 -8.85 8.36
CA TYR A 38 -11.25 -9.60 8.16
C TYR A 38 -12.35 -9.12 9.12
N ASP A 39 -13.57 -9.16 8.64
CA ASP A 39 -14.75 -9.05 9.49
C ASP A 39 -15.03 -10.42 10.11
N ASN A 40 -14.97 -10.50 11.43
CA ASN A 40 -15.15 -11.77 12.16
C ASN A 40 -16.54 -12.39 11.98
N ASN A 41 -17.56 -11.57 11.68
CA ASN A 41 -18.94 -12.06 11.54
C ASN A 41 -19.19 -12.71 10.16
N SER A 42 -18.60 -12.15 9.12
CA SER A 42 -18.82 -12.57 7.73
C SER A 42 -17.62 -13.31 7.12
N ASP A 43 -16.50 -13.38 7.85
CA ASP A 43 -15.24 -13.99 7.41
C ASP A 43 -14.73 -13.47 6.04
N VAL A 44 -15.06 -12.22 5.70
CA VAL A 44 -14.59 -11.57 4.48
C VAL A 44 -13.66 -10.41 4.76
N SER A 45 -12.84 -10.07 3.78
CA SER A 45 -11.87 -8.99 3.92
C SER A 45 -12.53 -7.62 3.86
N ALA A 46 -12.43 -6.86 4.95
CA ALA A 46 -12.82 -5.46 5.06
C ALA A 46 -11.74 -4.50 4.50
N TYR A 47 -10.49 -4.92 4.56
CA TYR A 47 -9.37 -4.11 4.11
C TYR A 47 -8.22 -4.98 3.59
N THR A 48 -7.58 -4.54 2.51
CA THR A 48 -6.38 -5.18 1.96
C THR A 48 -5.29 -4.15 1.71
N CYS A 49 -4.05 -4.53 1.89
CA CYS A 49 -2.90 -3.75 1.41
C CYS A 49 -1.68 -4.66 1.23
N TRP A 50 -0.69 -4.15 0.49
CA TRP A 50 0.48 -4.92 0.13
C TRP A 50 1.76 -4.15 0.43
N ILE A 51 2.80 -4.90 0.79
CA ILE A 51 4.18 -4.46 0.91
C ILE A 51 4.97 -5.14 -0.19
N ARG A 52 5.67 -4.38 -1.02
CA ARG A 52 6.57 -4.89 -2.04
C ARG A 52 8.02 -4.72 -1.58
N THR A 53 8.82 -5.76 -1.76
CA THR A 53 10.21 -5.83 -1.28
C THR A 53 11.25 -5.87 -2.40
N LYS A 54 10.83 -6.03 -3.67
CA LYS A 54 11.73 -6.03 -4.83
C LYS A 54 11.54 -4.82 -5.72
N SER A 55 12.64 -4.36 -6.32
CA SER A 55 12.66 -3.24 -7.27
C SER A 55 11.72 -3.44 -8.44
N PHE A 56 11.16 -2.36 -8.95
CA PHE A 56 10.17 -2.39 -10.03
C PHE A 56 9.99 -1.05 -10.72
N TYR A 57 9.38 -1.09 -11.89
CA TYR A 57 8.92 0.11 -12.58
C TYR A 57 7.52 0.50 -12.09
N GLU A 58 7.38 1.71 -11.51
CA GLU A 58 6.09 2.28 -11.11
C GLU A 58 5.54 3.18 -12.21
N SER A 59 4.61 2.66 -12.97
CA SER A 59 4.03 3.33 -14.14
C SER A 59 3.27 4.62 -13.80
N LYS A 60 2.72 4.73 -12.58
CA LYS A 60 2.00 5.94 -12.16
C LYS A 60 2.88 7.18 -12.05
N ILE A 61 4.17 7.00 -11.88
CA ILE A 61 5.14 8.10 -11.78
C ILE A 61 6.25 7.98 -12.81
N ASN A 62 6.15 7.02 -13.73
CA ASN A 62 7.10 6.75 -14.80
C ASN A 62 8.54 6.64 -14.30
N ARG A 63 8.77 5.83 -13.26
CA ARG A 63 10.09 5.69 -12.61
C ARG A 63 10.36 4.27 -12.15
N ASN A 64 11.63 3.88 -12.21
CA ASN A 64 12.12 2.73 -11.48
C ASN A 64 12.19 3.05 -9.98
N ILE A 65 11.67 2.14 -9.18
CA ILE A 65 11.75 2.16 -7.71
C ILE A 65 12.77 1.11 -7.30
N GLU A 66 13.92 1.59 -6.85
CA GLU A 66 14.99 0.74 -6.35
C GLU A 66 14.77 0.39 -4.88
N LEU A 67 14.62 -0.90 -4.60
CA LEU A 67 14.43 -1.43 -3.25
C LEU A 67 15.59 -2.36 -2.90
N SER A 68 16.49 -1.90 -2.05
CA SER A 68 17.47 -2.74 -1.36
C SER A 68 16.79 -3.51 -0.22
N ARG A 69 17.50 -4.48 0.40
CA ARG A 69 16.94 -5.35 1.46
C ARG A 69 16.28 -4.62 2.62
N ASN A 70 16.71 -3.38 2.89
CA ASN A 70 16.18 -2.55 3.97
C ASN A 70 15.13 -1.54 3.52
N LYS A 71 14.56 -1.69 2.32
CA LYS A 71 13.55 -0.81 1.75
C LYS A 71 12.31 -1.57 1.32
N ALA A 72 11.16 -0.93 1.44
CA ALA A 72 9.88 -1.46 0.98
C ALA A 72 9.05 -0.40 0.26
N PHE A 73 8.07 -0.86 -0.51
CA PHE A 73 7.09 -0.01 -1.17
C PHE A 73 5.67 -0.45 -0.78
N PHE A 74 4.90 0.49 -0.26
CA PHE A 74 3.51 0.26 0.13
C PHE A 74 2.58 0.50 -1.05
N THR A 75 1.81 -0.51 -1.42
CA THR A 75 0.94 -0.47 -2.60
C THR A 75 -0.45 -1.05 -2.33
N ASP A 76 -1.36 -0.80 -3.25
CA ASP A 76 -2.69 -1.41 -3.37
C ASP A 76 -3.50 -1.48 -2.06
N ALA A 77 -3.44 -0.41 -1.26
CA ALA A 77 -4.30 -0.27 -0.09
C ALA A 77 -5.75 -0.01 -0.53
N TYR A 78 -6.67 -0.84 -0.05
CA TYR A 78 -8.09 -0.70 -0.35
C TYR A 78 -8.95 -1.05 0.87
N CYS A 79 -9.87 -0.16 1.21
CA CYS A 79 -10.93 -0.38 2.19
C CYS A 79 -12.24 -0.59 1.44
N VAL A 80 -12.89 -1.69 1.69
CA VAL A 80 -14.24 -1.98 1.16
C VAL A 80 -15.18 -0.89 1.65
N PRO A 81 -16.07 -0.33 0.79
CA PRO A 81 -16.84 0.88 1.10
C PRO A 81 -17.61 0.80 2.42
N GLU A 82 -18.22 -0.34 2.71
CA GLU A 82 -19.07 -0.59 3.89
C GLU A 82 -18.28 -0.49 5.21
N TYR A 83 -16.96 -0.66 5.16
CA TYR A 83 -16.08 -0.59 6.34
C TYR A 83 -15.31 0.74 6.45
N ARG A 84 -15.59 1.71 5.55
CA ARG A 84 -14.94 3.03 5.62
C ARG A 84 -15.42 3.82 6.83
N GLY A 85 -14.64 4.82 7.22
CA GLY A 85 -14.95 5.63 8.42
C GLY A 85 -14.41 5.04 9.73
N ASN A 86 -14.13 3.74 9.80
CA ASN A 86 -13.69 3.03 11.01
C ASN A 86 -12.18 3.08 11.29
N GLY A 87 -11.43 3.96 10.64
CA GLY A 87 -10.00 4.13 10.91
C GLY A 87 -9.08 3.04 10.35
N LEU A 88 -9.61 2.04 9.62
CA LEU A 88 -8.86 0.87 9.14
C LEU A 88 -7.63 1.24 8.32
N HIS A 89 -7.72 2.28 7.47
CA HIS A 89 -6.56 2.73 6.69
C HIS A 89 -5.43 3.21 7.60
N SER A 90 -5.76 3.96 8.64
CA SER A 90 -4.75 4.45 9.61
C SER A 90 -4.12 3.32 10.41
N TYR A 91 -4.94 2.37 10.83
CA TYR A 91 -4.49 1.17 11.52
C TYR A 91 -3.52 0.38 10.64
N MET A 92 -3.92 0.02 9.42
CA MET A 92 -3.11 -0.78 8.51
C MET A 92 -1.82 -0.07 8.03
N MET A 93 -1.81 1.27 7.99
CA MET A 93 -0.58 2.01 7.76
C MET A 93 0.43 1.82 8.90
N LYS A 94 -0.04 1.73 10.16
CA LYS A 94 0.81 1.42 11.32
C LYS A 94 1.29 -0.03 11.25
N GLU A 95 0.40 -0.97 10.96
CA GLU A 95 0.76 -2.39 10.85
C GLU A 95 1.82 -2.65 9.76
N ARG A 96 1.73 -1.97 8.61
CA ARG A 96 2.81 -2.05 7.61
C ARG A 96 4.14 -1.51 8.13
N ILE A 97 4.11 -0.45 8.94
CA ILE A 97 5.32 0.10 9.56
C ILE A 97 5.88 -0.89 10.60
N ASN A 98 5.01 -1.49 11.41
CA ASN A 98 5.39 -2.52 12.40
C ASN A 98 6.00 -3.74 11.71
N TYR A 99 5.39 -4.21 10.63
CA TYR A 99 5.96 -5.27 9.79
C TYR A 99 7.37 -4.92 9.31
N CYS A 100 7.56 -3.71 8.75
CA CYS A 100 8.85 -3.25 8.29
C CYS A 100 9.89 -3.23 9.43
N PHE A 101 9.50 -2.71 10.59
CA PHE A 101 10.37 -2.66 11.76
C PHE A 101 10.84 -4.05 12.18
N ASN A 102 9.91 -5.01 12.30
CA ASN A 102 10.20 -6.40 12.72
C ASN A 102 11.03 -7.18 11.68
N ASN A 103 11.10 -6.71 10.43
CA ASN A 103 11.85 -7.35 9.34
C ASN A 103 13.07 -6.55 8.88
N ASN A 104 13.63 -5.67 9.73
CA ASN A 104 14.81 -4.87 9.45
C ASN A 104 14.68 -3.94 8.21
N ILE A 105 13.46 -3.57 7.84
CA ILE A 105 13.17 -2.61 6.78
C ILE A 105 13.10 -1.23 7.41
N ASN A 106 14.09 -0.38 7.14
CA ASN A 106 14.19 0.94 7.78
C ASN A 106 13.67 2.10 6.91
N GLN A 107 13.31 1.84 5.66
CA GLN A 107 12.70 2.83 4.77
C GLN A 107 11.50 2.25 4.05
N ALA A 108 10.39 2.97 4.05
CA ALA A 108 9.18 2.60 3.31
C ALA A 108 8.71 3.75 2.42
N TYR A 109 8.45 3.45 1.16
CA TYR A 109 7.94 4.39 0.16
C TYR A 109 6.46 4.16 -0.09
N ILE A 110 5.75 5.22 -0.46
CA ILE A 110 4.37 5.15 -0.93
C ILE A 110 4.13 6.24 -1.97
N VAL A 111 3.37 5.94 -3.00
CA VAL A 111 2.84 6.92 -3.95
C VAL A 111 1.38 7.17 -3.63
N ILE A 112 1.04 8.42 -3.34
CA ILE A 112 -0.33 8.84 -3.02
C ILE A 112 -0.77 9.87 -4.07
N GLN A 113 -1.91 9.64 -4.69
CA GLN A 113 -2.50 10.59 -5.63
C GLN A 113 -2.87 11.90 -4.91
N ALA A 114 -2.65 13.05 -5.56
CA ALA A 114 -2.81 14.36 -4.93
C ALA A 114 -4.24 14.64 -4.45
N PHE A 115 -5.23 14.06 -5.12
CA PHE A 115 -6.64 14.18 -4.74
C PHE A 115 -7.09 13.15 -3.69
N ASN A 116 -6.25 12.16 -3.33
CA ASN A 116 -6.56 11.22 -2.25
C ASN A 116 -6.30 11.85 -0.88
N THR A 117 -7.15 12.83 -0.54
CA THR A 117 -7.05 13.61 0.70
C THR A 117 -7.04 12.75 1.97
N PRO A 118 -7.87 11.68 2.10
CA PRO A 118 -7.82 10.82 3.27
C PRO A 118 -6.45 10.17 3.46
N ALA A 119 -5.86 9.60 2.41
CA ALA A 119 -4.55 8.97 2.49
C ALA A 119 -3.43 9.98 2.79
N LEU A 120 -3.51 11.20 2.21
CA LEU A 120 -2.56 12.27 2.51
C LEU A 120 -2.62 12.72 3.98
N LYS A 121 -3.82 12.85 4.57
CA LYS A 121 -4.00 13.17 5.99
C LYS A 121 -3.34 12.10 6.89
N VAL A 122 -3.54 10.82 6.58
CA VAL A 122 -2.92 9.72 7.33
C VAL A 122 -1.41 9.75 7.19
N ALA A 123 -0.87 9.90 5.98
CA ALA A 123 0.57 9.99 5.74
C ALA A 123 1.21 11.16 6.52
N LYS A 124 0.57 12.33 6.52
CA LYS A 124 1.01 13.50 7.30
C LYS A 124 1.02 13.22 8.80
N ARG A 125 -0.06 12.65 9.34
CA ARG A 125 -0.17 12.30 10.77
C ARG A 125 0.88 11.31 11.21
N LEU A 126 1.23 10.34 10.34
CA LEU A 126 2.28 9.36 10.59
C LEU A 126 3.68 9.88 10.23
N LYS A 127 3.84 11.19 10.02
CA LYS A 127 5.12 11.87 9.76
C LYS A 127 5.88 11.32 8.55
N TYR A 128 5.17 10.95 7.47
CA TYR A 128 5.82 10.67 6.21
C TYR A 128 6.38 11.94 5.59
N LYS A 129 7.66 11.90 5.17
CA LYS A 129 8.28 13.00 4.45
C LYS A 129 7.92 12.95 2.97
N LYS A 130 7.51 14.07 2.41
CA LYS A 130 7.31 14.21 0.96
C LYS A 130 8.68 14.24 0.27
N MET A 131 8.91 13.33 -0.66
CA MET A 131 10.13 13.29 -1.46
C MET A 131 10.02 14.10 -2.75
N SER A 132 8.94 13.87 -3.51
CA SER A 132 8.74 14.51 -4.81
C SER A 132 7.26 14.63 -5.14
N THR A 133 6.97 15.48 -6.11
CA THR A 133 5.65 15.53 -6.77
C THR A 133 5.88 15.27 -8.25
N SER A 134 5.14 14.33 -8.82
CA SER A 134 5.15 14.07 -10.25
C SER A 134 3.82 14.50 -10.87
N ILE A 135 3.87 15.16 -12.01
CA ILE A 135 2.72 15.51 -12.83
C ILE A 135 2.72 14.52 -13.99
N ILE A 136 1.62 13.80 -14.16
CA ILE A 136 1.50 12.82 -15.23
C ILE A 136 0.48 13.33 -16.23
N TYR A 137 0.90 13.42 -17.48
CA TYR A 137 0.03 13.75 -18.62
C TYR A 137 -0.35 12.45 -19.32
N ASN A 138 -1.63 12.31 -19.64
CA ASN A 138 -2.09 11.23 -20.48
C ASN A 138 -3.02 11.77 -21.57
N LYS A 139 -2.66 11.59 -22.84
CA LYS A 139 -3.46 11.96 -24.02
C LYS A 139 -4.00 13.39 -23.98
N GLY A 140 -3.14 14.37 -23.68
CA GLY A 140 -3.49 15.79 -23.69
C GLY A 140 -4.26 16.31 -22.47
N SER A 141 -4.52 15.47 -21.49
CA SER A 141 -5.16 15.86 -20.23
C SER A 141 -4.21 15.74 -19.04
N ILE A 142 -4.22 16.74 -18.16
CA ILE A 142 -3.54 16.61 -16.85
C ILE A 142 -4.37 15.66 -16.01
N ILE A 143 -3.90 14.43 -15.80
CA ILE A 143 -4.73 13.44 -15.14
C ILE A 143 -4.37 13.29 -13.68
N TYR A 144 -3.09 13.41 -13.28
CA TYR A 144 -2.74 13.11 -11.89
C TYR A 144 -1.54 13.90 -11.41
N TYR A 145 -1.69 14.50 -10.21
CA TYR A 145 -0.58 14.84 -9.35
C TYR A 145 -0.35 13.66 -8.41
N SER A 146 0.78 12.99 -8.49
CA SER A 146 1.15 12.00 -7.49
C SER A 146 2.26 12.54 -6.60
N LYS A 147 2.17 12.26 -5.30
CA LYS A 147 3.21 12.58 -4.32
C LYS A 147 3.85 11.28 -3.86
N ALA A 148 5.15 11.18 -4.03
CA ALA A 148 5.91 10.10 -3.43
C ALA A 148 6.35 10.53 -2.01
N PHE A 149 6.11 9.65 -1.06
CA PHE A 149 6.47 9.88 0.34
C PHE A 149 7.41 8.77 0.80
N ILE A 150 8.32 9.15 1.67
CA ILE A 150 9.20 8.23 2.39
C ILE A 150 8.98 8.37 3.89
N LYS A 151 9.00 7.26 4.59
CA LYS A 151 9.17 7.23 6.02
C LYS A 151 10.45 6.46 6.34
N LYS A 152 11.40 7.14 6.98
CA LYS A 152 12.54 6.48 7.61
C LYS A 152 12.05 5.89 8.93
N ILE A 153 12.12 4.59 9.03
CA ILE A 153 11.76 3.84 10.25
C ILE A 153 13.04 3.77 11.06
N LEU A 154 13.08 4.51 12.17
CA LEU A 154 14.19 4.42 13.10
C LEU A 154 14.02 3.13 13.89
N LEU A 155 14.95 2.21 13.75
CA LEU A 155 15.10 1.10 14.68
C LEU A 155 15.41 1.73 16.05
N ARG A 156 14.48 1.65 17.00
CA ARG A 156 14.82 1.85 18.41
C ARG A 156 15.65 0.65 18.80
N ILE A 157 16.94 0.83 18.91
CA ILE A 157 17.77 -0.10 19.65
C ILE A 157 17.29 0.06 21.09
N ALA A 158 16.61 -0.96 21.61
CA ALA A 158 16.36 -1.05 23.04
C ALA A 158 17.73 -1.21 23.69
N SER A 159 18.19 -0.15 24.33
CA SER A 159 19.28 -0.19 25.31
C SER A 159 18.75 -0.75 26.60
#